data_bed4e023f01195fa46028311c4e80493
#
_entry.id   bed4e023f01195fa46028311c4e80493
#
_cell.length_a   1.000
_cell.length_b   1.000
_cell.length_c   1.000
_cell.angle_alpha   90.00
_cell.angle_beta   90.00
_cell.angle_gamma   90.00
#
_symmetry.space_group_name_H-M   'P 1'
#
loop_
_entity.id
_entity.type
_entity.pdbx_description
1 polymer ?
#
loop_
_entity_poly.entity_id
_entity_poly.type
_entity_poly.pdbx_seq_one_letter_code
_entity_poly.pdbx_strand_id
1 'polypeptide(L)'
;MKISLLTTAVLMISWLSTQARGLEEIFAERGYVSVTAIEPDIMVSLMYARDDNFTGVVLYDDGIKDAWLHPDAAKALAKAQRELSSLMPGCHLLVKDAARPMSVQRRMFNAVKGTPKA
;
A
#
# COMPACT_ATOMS: atom_id res chain seq x y z
N MET A 1 52.69 9.42 0.65
CA MET A 1 51.49 9.32 1.46
C MET A 1 50.36 8.78 0.55
N LYS A 2 50.06 7.49 0.68
CA LYS A 2 48.99 6.86 -0.10
C LYS A 2 47.74 6.80 0.79
N ILE A 3 46.88 7.81 0.69
CA ILE A 3 45.54 7.73 1.26
C ILE A 3 44.74 6.87 0.30
N SER A 4 44.35 5.69 0.76
CA SER A 4 43.80 4.66 -0.08
C SER A 4 42.41 5.07 -0.61
N LEU A 5 42.20 4.86 -1.90
CA LEU A 5 40.91 4.94 -2.59
C LEU A 5 39.80 4.06 -1.96
N LEU A 6 40.18 3.16 -1.06
CA LEU A 6 39.26 2.29 -0.30
C LEU A 6 38.40 3.05 0.72
N THR A 7 38.88 4.14 1.32
CA THR A 7 38.13 4.94 2.31
C THR A 7 37.02 5.75 1.65
N THR A 8 37.21 6.18 0.41
CA THR A 8 36.20 6.94 -0.34
C THR A 8 35.05 6.04 -0.84
N ALA A 9 35.36 4.78 -1.18
CA ALA A 9 34.35 3.80 -1.61
C ALA A 9 33.44 3.36 -0.48
N VAL A 10 33.95 3.19 0.74
CA VAL A 10 33.15 2.81 1.92
C VAL A 10 32.18 3.92 2.34
N LEU A 11 32.56 5.17 2.21
CA LEU A 11 31.70 6.32 2.49
C LEU A 11 30.58 6.49 1.44
N MET A 12 30.84 6.15 0.18
CA MET A 12 29.82 6.19 -0.88
C MET A 12 28.77 5.10 -0.73
N ILE A 13 29.12 3.93 -0.22
CA ILE A 13 28.19 2.82 0.00
C ILE A 13 27.24 3.10 1.16
N SER A 14 27.65 3.84 2.17
CA SER A 14 26.77 4.21 3.29
C SER A 14 25.75 5.32 2.94
N TRP A 15 25.95 6.06 1.87
CA TRP A 15 24.98 7.07 1.40
C TRP A 15 23.85 6.47 0.55
N LEU A 16 24.05 5.29 -0.03
CA LEU A 16 23.04 4.59 -0.84
C LEU A 16 21.97 3.86 0.01
N SER A 17 22.16 3.74 1.32
CA SER A 17 21.24 2.99 2.19
C SER A 17 20.19 3.84 2.91
N THR A 18 20.10 5.14 2.62
CA THR A 18 19.12 6.05 3.26
C THR A 18 17.98 6.45 2.31
N GLN A 19 17.63 5.62 1.34
CA GLN A 19 16.37 5.83 0.63
C GLN A 19 15.21 5.52 1.58
N ALA A 20 14.30 6.48 1.72
CA ALA A 20 13.06 6.28 2.46
C ALA A 20 12.34 5.07 1.87
N ARG A 21 12.06 4.06 2.71
CA ARG A 21 11.33 2.86 2.31
C ARG A 21 9.91 3.23 1.90
N GLY A 22 9.46 2.68 0.79
CA GLY A 22 8.10 2.86 0.33
C GLY A 22 7.09 2.20 1.28
N LEU A 23 5.86 2.67 1.25
CA LEU A 23 4.80 2.15 2.11
C LEU A 23 4.56 0.65 1.90
N GLU A 24 4.65 0.17 0.65
CA GLU A 24 4.46 -1.25 0.33
C GLU A 24 5.56 -2.14 0.93
N GLU A 25 6.81 -1.67 0.97
CA GLU A 25 7.88 -2.38 1.66
C GLU A 25 7.60 -2.50 3.16
N ILE A 26 7.09 -1.44 3.78
CA ILE A 26 6.74 -1.43 5.20
C ILE A 26 5.60 -2.43 5.47
N PHE A 27 4.60 -2.50 4.62
CA PHE A 27 3.54 -3.50 4.74
C PHE A 27 4.08 -4.92 4.64
N ALA A 28 4.92 -5.20 3.65
CA ALA A 28 5.53 -6.52 3.46
C ALA A 28 6.38 -6.93 4.68
N GLU A 29 7.22 -6.04 5.19
CA GLU A 29 8.04 -6.28 6.38
C GLU A 29 7.21 -6.56 7.64
N ARG A 30 6.02 -5.99 7.73
CA ARG A 30 5.09 -6.22 8.86
C ARG A 30 4.20 -7.44 8.68
N GLY A 31 4.43 -8.23 7.64
CA GLY A 31 3.71 -9.48 7.39
C GLY A 31 2.37 -9.31 6.67
N TYR A 32 2.04 -8.11 6.19
CA TYR A 32 0.90 -7.93 5.28
C TYR A 32 1.24 -8.50 3.91
N VAL A 33 0.22 -8.89 3.17
CA VAL A 33 0.37 -9.48 1.84
C VAL A 33 -0.40 -8.67 0.81
N SER A 34 0.14 -8.61 -0.39
CA SER A 34 -0.50 -7.99 -1.54
C SER A 34 -1.66 -8.85 -2.01
N VAL A 35 -2.83 -8.26 -2.14
CA VAL A 35 -4.05 -8.95 -2.55
C VAL A 35 -3.93 -9.51 -3.97
N THR A 36 -3.40 -8.72 -4.90
CA THR A 36 -3.26 -9.16 -6.30
C THR A 36 -2.15 -10.18 -6.50
N ALA A 37 -1.16 -10.24 -5.60
CA ALA A 37 -0.16 -11.30 -5.61
C ALA A 37 -0.74 -12.66 -5.21
N ILE A 38 -1.74 -12.68 -4.30
CA ILE A 38 -2.42 -13.91 -3.88
C ILE A 38 -3.49 -14.33 -4.88
N GLU A 39 -4.26 -13.37 -5.41
CA GLU A 39 -5.33 -13.62 -6.37
C GLU A 39 -5.35 -12.53 -7.45
N PRO A 40 -4.73 -12.77 -8.62
CA PRO A 40 -4.64 -11.78 -9.69
C PRO A 40 -5.98 -11.34 -10.30
N ASP A 41 -7.04 -12.12 -10.12
CA ASP A 41 -8.37 -11.79 -10.62
C ASP A 41 -9.08 -10.72 -9.80
N ILE A 42 -8.59 -10.41 -8.60
CA ILE A 42 -9.08 -9.29 -7.81
C ILE A 42 -8.58 -7.98 -8.40
N MET A 43 -9.50 -7.06 -8.61
CA MET A 43 -9.18 -5.70 -9.05
C MET A 43 -8.98 -4.77 -7.87
N VAL A 44 -8.05 -3.84 -7.98
CA VAL A 44 -7.75 -2.84 -6.93
C VAL A 44 -7.90 -1.43 -7.51
N SER A 45 -8.64 -0.60 -6.81
CA SER A 45 -8.81 0.83 -7.13
C SER A 45 -8.93 1.63 -5.84
N LEU A 46 -7.79 1.88 -5.19
CA LEU A 46 -7.74 2.55 -3.89
C LEU A 46 -8.31 3.97 -3.98
N MET A 47 -9.44 4.20 -3.30
CA MET A 47 -10.16 5.46 -3.37
C MET A 47 -9.37 6.63 -2.78
N TYR A 48 -8.53 6.37 -1.78
CA TYR A 48 -7.73 7.41 -1.12
C TYR A 48 -6.38 7.68 -1.80
N ALA A 49 -6.08 6.96 -2.87
CA ALA A 49 -4.97 7.27 -3.78
C ALA A 49 -5.35 8.32 -4.84
N ARG A 50 -6.62 8.76 -4.84
CA ARG A 50 -7.17 9.80 -5.73
C ARG A 50 -7.84 10.87 -4.89
N ASP A 51 -8.14 12.02 -5.48
CA ASP A 51 -8.81 13.15 -4.83
C ASP A 51 -10.34 13.07 -4.87
N ASP A 52 -10.91 12.16 -5.68
CA ASP A 52 -12.34 11.92 -5.79
C ASP A 52 -12.93 11.09 -4.63
N ASN A 53 -12.47 11.32 -3.43
CA ASN A 53 -12.94 10.71 -2.20
C ASN A 53 -13.63 11.76 -1.29
N PHE A 54 -14.22 11.32 -0.19
CA PHE A 54 -15.00 12.22 0.67
C PHE A 54 -14.19 13.35 1.31
N THR A 55 -12.85 13.21 1.42
CA THR A 55 -11.96 14.25 1.94
C THR A 55 -11.58 15.28 0.89
N GLY A 56 -11.71 14.95 -0.39
CA GLY A 56 -11.32 15.80 -1.51
C GLY A 56 -9.81 15.92 -1.74
N VAL A 57 -9.00 15.12 -1.04
CA VAL A 57 -7.53 15.14 -1.17
C VAL A 57 -6.96 13.74 -1.36
N VAL A 58 -5.80 13.65 -2.00
CA VAL A 58 -5.02 12.41 -2.08
C VAL A 58 -4.37 12.15 -0.73
N LEU A 59 -4.62 10.97 -0.16
CA LEU A 59 -4.08 10.58 1.14
C LEU A 59 -2.93 9.59 1.03
N TYR A 60 -2.88 8.80 -0.04
CA TYR A 60 -1.78 7.88 -0.35
C TYR A 60 -0.86 8.50 -1.39
N ASP A 61 0.07 9.32 -0.97
CA ASP A 61 1.10 9.94 -1.81
C ASP A 61 2.40 9.13 -1.88
N ASP A 62 2.47 7.98 -1.20
CA ASP A 62 3.65 7.16 -1.04
C ASP A 62 3.79 6.06 -2.13
N GLY A 63 3.09 6.21 -3.25
CA GLY A 63 3.18 5.30 -4.39
C GLY A 63 2.55 3.92 -4.18
N ILE A 64 1.62 3.79 -3.23
CA ILE A 64 0.87 2.55 -3.03
C ILE A 64 0.03 2.23 -4.28
N LYS A 65 0.17 1.02 -4.79
CA LYS A 65 -0.50 0.56 -6.02
C LYS A 65 -1.44 -0.62 -5.79
N ASP A 66 -1.23 -1.36 -4.71
CA ASP A 66 -1.99 -2.55 -4.39
C ASP A 66 -2.68 -2.42 -3.04
N ALA A 67 -3.64 -3.30 -2.81
CA ALA A 67 -4.30 -3.48 -1.52
C ALA A 67 -3.50 -4.47 -0.68
N TRP A 68 -3.18 -4.10 0.54
CA TRP A 68 -2.43 -4.91 1.49
C TRP A 68 -3.32 -5.31 2.65
N LEU A 69 -3.33 -6.60 2.99
CA LEU A 69 -4.15 -7.15 4.05
C LEU A 69 -3.36 -8.11 4.93
N HIS A 70 -3.86 -8.33 6.15
CA HIS A 70 -3.40 -9.44 6.96
C HIS A 70 -3.54 -10.76 6.16
N PRO A 71 -2.59 -11.72 6.29
CA PRO A 71 -2.60 -12.95 5.50
C PRO A 71 -3.92 -13.72 5.53
N ASP A 72 -4.57 -13.82 6.68
CA ASP A 72 -5.85 -14.53 6.81
C ASP A 72 -6.98 -13.82 6.07
N ALA A 73 -7.03 -12.49 6.14
CA ALA A 73 -8.01 -11.70 5.41
C ALA A 73 -7.79 -11.78 3.90
N ALA A 74 -6.54 -11.73 3.45
CA ALA A 74 -6.20 -11.87 2.04
C ALA A 74 -6.57 -13.26 1.49
N LYS A 75 -6.34 -14.33 2.25
CA LYS A 75 -6.76 -15.69 1.88
C LYS A 75 -8.27 -15.82 1.77
N ALA A 76 -9.01 -15.24 2.72
CA ALA A 76 -10.48 -15.25 2.70
C ALA A 76 -11.01 -14.49 1.48
N LEU A 77 -10.42 -13.34 1.15
CA LEU A 77 -10.80 -12.56 -0.02
C LEU A 77 -10.48 -13.31 -1.33
N ALA A 78 -9.32 -13.95 -1.41
CA ALA A 78 -8.94 -14.77 -2.55
C ALA A 78 -9.92 -15.94 -2.77
N LYS A 79 -10.34 -16.59 -1.68
CA LYS A 79 -11.37 -17.65 -1.74
C LYS A 79 -12.69 -17.08 -2.28
N ALA A 80 -13.12 -15.92 -1.78
CA ALA A 80 -14.34 -15.27 -2.26
C ALA A 80 -14.28 -14.96 -3.76
N GLN A 81 -13.15 -14.48 -4.26
CA GLN A 81 -12.98 -14.25 -5.70
C GLN A 81 -13.09 -15.54 -6.51
N ARG A 82 -12.48 -16.63 -6.06
CA ARG A 82 -12.57 -17.91 -6.74
C ARG A 82 -14.01 -18.44 -6.79
N GLU A 83 -14.75 -18.30 -5.70
CA GLU A 83 -16.17 -18.66 -5.67
C GLU A 83 -16.99 -17.77 -6.61
N LEU A 84 -16.76 -16.48 -6.62
CA LEU A 84 -17.41 -15.54 -7.53
C LEU A 84 -17.12 -15.92 -9.00
N SER A 85 -15.88 -16.21 -9.34
CA SER A 85 -15.50 -16.61 -10.70
C SER A 85 -16.18 -17.91 -11.15
N SER A 86 -16.43 -18.82 -10.22
CA SER A 86 -17.17 -20.07 -10.49
C SER A 86 -18.67 -19.83 -10.71
N LEU A 87 -19.28 -18.96 -9.91
CA LEU A 87 -20.72 -18.66 -9.96
C LEU A 87 -21.08 -17.69 -11.08
N MET A 88 -20.22 -16.72 -11.31
CA MET A 88 -20.42 -15.63 -12.26
C MET A 88 -19.11 -15.39 -13.05
N PRO A 89 -18.81 -16.20 -14.08
CA PRO A 89 -17.60 -16.04 -14.89
C PRO A 89 -17.48 -14.61 -15.45
N GLY A 90 -16.28 -14.05 -15.37
CA GLY A 90 -15.99 -12.67 -15.82
C GLY A 90 -16.30 -11.58 -14.79
N CYS A 91 -16.84 -11.94 -13.61
CA CYS A 91 -17.03 -11.00 -12.50
C CYS A 91 -15.81 -10.98 -11.59
N HIS A 92 -15.45 -9.78 -11.14
CA HIS A 92 -14.28 -9.54 -10.29
C HIS A 92 -14.66 -8.73 -9.06
N LEU A 93 -14.11 -9.08 -7.91
CA LEU A 93 -14.14 -8.23 -6.74
C LEU A 93 -13.29 -6.99 -7.00
N LEU A 94 -13.76 -5.83 -6.58
CA LEU A 94 -13.05 -4.57 -6.66
C LEU A 94 -12.76 -4.07 -5.24
N VAL A 95 -11.48 -4.09 -4.85
CA VAL A 95 -11.04 -3.57 -3.56
C VAL A 95 -10.84 -2.06 -3.67
N LYS A 96 -11.57 -1.32 -2.87
CA LYS A 96 -11.54 0.14 -2.81
C LYS A 96 -10.70 0.69 -1.68
N ASP A 97 -10.50 -0.09 -0.62
CA ASP A 97 -9.69 0.25 0.54
C ASP A 97 -9.23 -1.05 1.25
N ALA A 98 -8.12 -0.97 1.95
CA ALA A 98 -7.53 -2.11 2.66
C ALA A 98 -6.75 -1.62 3.88
N ALA A 99 -5.61 -2.23 4.21
CA ALA A 99 -4.79 -1.80 5.33
C ALA A 99 -4.36 -0.34 5.17
N ARG A 100 -4.55 0.42 6.25
CA ARG A 100 -4.27 1.87 6.28
C ARG A 100 -3.30 2.17 7.42
N PRO A 101 -2.13 2.78 7.14
CA PRO A 101 -1.24 3.21 8.19
C PRO A 101 -1.85 4.31 9.05
N MET A 102 -1.45 4.38 10.32
CA MET A 102 -1.92 5.43 11.23
C MET A 102 -1.55 6.83 10.75
N SER A 103 -0.46 6.98 10.01
CA SER A 103 -0.08 8.26 9.39
C SER A 103 -1.12 8.74 8.37
N VAL A 104 -1.64 7.83 7.55
CA VAL A 104 -2.70 8.11 6.57
C VAL A 104 -4.02 8.37 7.28
N GLN A 105 -4.36 7.60 8.32
CA GLN A 105 -5.55 7.83 9.14
C GLN A 105 -5.54 9.23 9.77
N ARG A 106 -4.39 9.67 10.26
CA ARG A 106 -4.22 11.00 10.82
C ARG A 106 -4.38 12.11 9.78
N ARG A 107 -3.80 11.91 8.58
CA ARG A 107 -4.00 12.83 7.45
C ARG A 107 -5.48 12.93 7.04
N MET A 108 -6.17 11.80 7.02
CA MET A 108 -7.62 11.75 6.73
C MET A 108 -8.42 12.56 7.75
N PHE A 109 -8.19 12.35 9.04
CA PHE A 109 -8.84 13.11 10.09
C PHE A 109 -8.57 14.62 9.98
N ASN A 110 -7.30 14.99 9.75
CA ASN A 110 -6.91 16.40 9.61
C ASN A 110 -7.56 17.07 8.40
N ALA A 111 -7.77 16.34 7.31
CA ALA A 111 -8.42 16.86 6.11
C ALA A 111 -9.90 17.23 6.32
N VAL A 112 -10.58 16.59 7.27
CA VAL A 112 -12.02 16.81 7.53
C VAL A 112 -12.30 17.43 8.89
N LYS A 113 -11.27 17.61 9.72
CA LYS A 113 -11.39 18.22 11.06
C LYS A 113 -12.11 19.57 11.00
N GLY A 114 -13.09 19.75 11.87
CA GLY A 114 -13.91 20.97 11.91
C GLY A 114 -15.00 21.06 10.85
N THR A 115 -15.21 20.00 10.08
CA THR A 115 -16.30 19.87 9.13
C THR A 115 -17.32 18.83 9.62
N PRO A 116 -18.56 18.80 9.05
CA PRO A 116 -19.55 17.76 9.36
C PRO A 116 -19.13 16.32 8.97
N LYS A 117 -17.98 16.17 8.33
CA LYS A 117 -17.44 14.87 7.89
C LYS A 117 -16.46 14.23 8.89
N ALA A 118 -16.11 14.96 9.98
CA ALA A 118 -15.18 14.46 11.00
C ALA A 118 -15.87 13.54 12.03
#